data_46cae09c138e444dc9593f39ea18b863
#
_entry.id   46cae09c138e444dc9593f39ea18b863
#
_cell.length_a   1.000
_cell.length_b   1.000
_cell.length_c   1.000
_cell.angle_alpha   90.00
_cell.angle_beta   90.00
_cell.angle_gamma   90.00
#
_symmetry.space_group_name_H-M   'P 1'
#
loop_
_entity.id
_entity.type
_entity.pdbx_description
1 polymer ?
#
loop_
_entity_poly.entity_id
_entity_poly.type
_entity_poly.pdbx_seq_one_letter_code
_entity_poly.pdbx_strand_id
1 'polypeptide(L)'
;FRKTMSEEHTALLAQLFRYLTAPQERLPDDWVESHIKRLERYDGDIDTLMGRIAHTRTWTYISHRAGWLERAAEWQERTRAIEDRLSDALHQRLTQRFVDRRTALLVRKLKLPEELMTGVSETGEVTVEGERLGRIEGFRFAPEAARDESDQKTVLSAALRALRQQLLLAFGAGVA
;
A
#
# COMPACT_ATOMS: atom_id res chain seq x y z
N PHE A 1 -17.21 -3.81 -13.09
CA PHE A 1 -16.51 -2.78 -12.28
C PHE A 1 -16.47 -1.40 -12.97
N ARG A 2 -16.01 -1.30 -14.23
CA ARG A 2 -15.95 0.00 -14.95
C ARG A 2 -17.35 0.61 -15.25
N LYS A 3 -18.35 -0.22 -15.49
CA LYS A 3 -19.70 0.24 -15.88
C LYS A 3 -20.43 0.87 -14.69
N THR A 4 -20.34 0.24 -13.50
CA THR A 4 -20.89 0.77 -12.24
C THR A 4 -20.28 2.09 -11.81
N MET A 5 -18.96 2.26 -11.90
CA MET A 5 -18.29 3.52 -11.55
C MET A 5 -18.70 4.68 -12.49
N SER A 6 -18.91 4.39 -13.78
CA SER A 6 -19.39 5.40 -14.74
C SER A 6 -20.83 5.84 -14.43
N GLU A 7 -21.69 4.89 -14.04
CA GLU A 7 -23.09 5.16 -13.67
C GLU A 7 -23.18 6.00 -12.38
N GLU A 8 -22.40 5.65 -11.35
CA GLU A 8 -22.32 6.40 -10.10
C GLU A 8 -21.78 7.82 -10.30
N HIS A 9 -20.76 7.97 -11.14
CA HIS A 9 -20.22 9.28 -11.49
C HIS A 9 -21.23 10.13 -12.24
N THR A 10 -21.94 9.57 -13.21
CA THR A 10 -22.99 10.25 -13.96
C THR A 10 -24.14 10.68 -13.06
N ALA A 11 -24.55 9.81 -12.11
CA ALA A 11 -25.59 10.13 -11.14
C ALA A 11 -25.16 11.27 -10.20
N LEU A 12 -23.89 11.28 -9.76
CA LEU A 12 -23.34 12.37 -8.95
C LEU A 12 -23.36 13.70 -9.71
N LEU A 13 -22.90 13.71 -10.96
CA LEU A 13 -22.91 14.91 -11.80
C LEU A 13 -24.33 15.45 -12.03
N ALA A 14 -25.30 14.57 -12.27
CA ALA A 14 -26.69 14.96 -12.44
C ALA A 14 -27.27 15.60 -11.16
N GLN A 15 -26.91 15.08 -9.99
CA GLN A 15 -27.34 15.65 -8.71
C GLN A 15 -26.68 16.99 -8.44
N LEU A 16 -25.37 17.12 -8.68
CA LEU A 16 -24.63 18.39 -8.58
C LEU A 16 -25.28 19.45 -9.47
N PHE A 17 -25.51 19.12 -10.74
CA PHE A 17 -26.15 20.05 -11.68
C PHE A 17 -27.51 20.52 -11.16
N ARG A 18 -28.34 19.59 -10.68
CA ARG A 18 -29.67 19.92 -10.13
C ARG A 18 -29.62 20.89 -8.96
N TYR A 19 -28.68 20.69 -8.02
CA TYR A 19 -28.56 21.61 -6.87
C TYR A 19 -27.98 22.97 -7.26
N LEU A 20 -26.99 23.01 -8.16
CA LEU A 20 -26.34 24.24 -8.58
C LEU A 20 -27.21 25.10 -9.51
N THR A 21 -28.21 24.49 -10.17
CA THR A 21 -29.21 25.21 -11.00
C THR A 21 -30.49 25.55 -10.22
N ALA A 22 -30.59 25.10 -8.97
CA ALA A 22 -31.70 25.47 -8.08
C ALA A 22 -31.53 26.92 -7.58
N PRO A 23 -32.60 27.56 -7.06
CA PRO A 23 -32.55 28.96 -6.61
C PRO A 23 -31.48 29.27 -5.54
N GLN A 24 -31.07 28.27 -4.74
CA GLN A 24 -30.02 28.41 -3.74
C GLN A 24 -28.61 28.41 -4.32
N GLU A 25 -28.43 27.89 -5.54
CA GLU A 25 -27.14 27.76 -6.25
C GLU A 25 -26.02 27.11 -5.39
N ARG A 26 -26.40 26.30 -4.38
CA ARG A 26 -25.50 25.66 -3.41
C ARG A 26 -25.87 24.21 -3.15
N LEU A 27 -24.87 23.45 -2.73
CA LEU A 27 -25.06 22.07 -2.31
C LEU A 27 -25.55 22.01 -0.86
N PRO A 28 -26.61 21.24 -0.56
CA PRO A 28 -27.07 21.06 0.82
C PRO A 28 -26.00 20.34 1.66
N ASP A 29 -25.70 20.86 2.85
CA ASP A 29 -24.70 20.29 3.76
C ASP A 29 -25.02 18.85 4.14
N ASP A 30 -26.29 18.51 4.39
CA ASP A 30 -26.72 17.14 4.73
C ASP A 30 -26.45 16.15 3.60
N TRP A 31 -26.61 16.61 2.36
CA TRP A 31 -26.33 15.79 1.19
C TRP A 31 -24.81 15.54 1.05
N VAL A 32 -24.00 16.60 1.22
CA VAL A 32 -22.53 16.49 1.23
C VAL A 32 -22.07 15.58 2.34
N GLU A 33 -22.58 15.77 3.57
CA GLU A 33 -22.29 14.93 4.74
C GLU A 33 -22.55 13.46 4.45
N SER A 34 -23.70 13.14 3.86
CA SER A 34 -24.09 11.76 3.55
C SER A 34 -23.12 11.05 2.61
N HIS A 35 -22.47 11.78 1.69
CA HIS A 35 -21.49 11.27 0.76
C HIS A 35 -20.12 11.13 1.40
N ILE A 36 -19.65 12.16 2.10
CA ILE A 36 -18.35 12.18 2.75
C ILE A 36 -18.27 11.12 3.85
N LYS A 37 -19.31 10.95 4.66
CA LYS A 37 -19.39 9.93 5.70
C LYS A 37 -19.18 8.50 5.18
N ARG A 38 -19.56 8.20 3.95
CA ARG A 38 -19.32 6.89 3.32
C ARG A 38 -17.85 6.66 3.00
N LEU A 39 -17.06 7.72 2.85
CA LEU A 39 -15.64 7.67 2.58
C LEU A 39 -14.81 7.48 3.86
N GLU A 40 -15.37 7.77 5.03
CA GLU A 40 -14.72 7.62 6.35
C GLU A 40 -14.63 6.16 6.81
N ARG A 41 -14.40 5.25 5.88
CA ARG A 41 -14.15 3.82 6.14
C ARG A 41 -12.76 3.47 5.64
N TYR A 42 -11.90 3.10 6.58
CA TYR A 42 -10.47 2.85 6.32
C TYR A 42 -10.13 1.36 6.23
N ASP A 43 -11.15 0.49 6.29
CA ASP A 43 -11.09 -0.95 6.09
C ASP A 43 -11.29 -1.32 4.61
N GLY A 44 -10.78 -2.48 4.21
CA GLY A 44 -10.97 -3.02 2.87
C GLY A 44 -9.68 -3.52 2.22
N ASP A 45 -9.81 -3.99 1.01
CA ASP A 45 -8.69 -4.35 0.14
C ASP A 45 -8.09 -3.13 -0.57
N ILE A 46 -6.98 -3.34 -1.28
CA ILE A 46 -6.25 -2.30 -1.99
C ILE A 46 -7.15 -1.57 -3.00
N ASP A 47 -7.96 -2.31 -3.77
CA ASP A 47 -8.81 -1.74 -4.81
C ASP A 47 -9.93 -0.89 -4.20
N THR A 48 -10.51 -1.34 -3.08
CA THR A 48 -11.52 -0.60 -2.31
C THR A 48 -10.96 0.71 -1.76
N LEU A 49 -9.76 0.67 -1.16
CA LEU A 49 -9.10 1.87 -0.62
C LEU A 49 -8.73 2.85 -1.73
N MET A 50 -8.19 2.37 -2.85
CA MET A 50 -7.90 3.21 -4.03
C MET A 50 -9.16 3.87 -4.59
N GLY A 51 -10.28 3.15 -4.66
CA GLY A 51 -11.56 3.69 -5.09
C GLY A 51 -12.07 4.79 -4.16
N ARG A 52 -11.96 4.61 -2.84
CA ARG A 52 -12.33 5.63 -1.86
C ARG A 52 -11.44 6.88 -1.94
N ILE A 53 -10.14 6.72 -2.14
CA ILE A 53 -9.21 7.84 -2.35
C ILE A 53 -9.63 8.65 -3.59
N ALA A 54 -9.93 7.98 -4.70
CA ALA A 54 -10.39 8.64 -5.92
C ALA A 54 -11.68 9.44 -5.71
N HIS A 55 -12.66 8.87 -4.99
CA HIS A 55 -13.89 9.57 -4.62
C HIS A 55 -13.64 10.73 -3.65
N THR A 56 -12.74 10.57 -2.67
CA THR A 56 -12.38 11.66 -1.74
C THR A 56 -11.81 12.85 -2.50
N ARG A 57 -10.96 12.63 -3.49
CA ARG A 57 -10.40 13.69 -4.35
C ARG A 57 -11.48 14.45 -5.11
N THR A 58 -12.53 13.77 -5.55
CA THR A 58 -13.69 14.43 -6.17
C THR A 58 -14.35 15.41 -5.19
N TRP A 59 -14.54 15.01 -3.94
CA TRP A 59 -15.12 15.87 -2.92
C TRP A 59 -14.18 16.99 -2.47
N THR A 60 -12.88 16.73 -2.41
CA THR A 60 -11.86 17.78 -2.23
C THR A 60 -11.96 18.83 -3.33
N TYR A 61 -12.07 18.40 -4.59
CA TYR A 61 -12.26 19.32 -5.71
C TYR A 61 -13.57 20.14 -5.58
N ILE A 62 -14.68 19.50 -5.24
CA ILE A 62 -15.97 20.17 -5.02
C ILE A 62 -15.86 21.20 -3.90
N SER A 63 -15.18 20.90 -2.79
CA SER A 63 -15.02 21.79 -1.65
C SER A 63 -14.20 23.05 -1.95
N HIS A 64 -13.37 23.03 -2.99
CA HIS A 64 -12.61 24.19 -3.46
C HIS A 64 -13.37 25.07 -4.46
N ARG A 65 -14.61 24.71 -4.83
CA ARG A 65 -15.42 25.53 -5.74
C ARG A 65 -16.09 26.67 -4.99
N ALA A 66 -15.76 27.89 -5.40
CA ALA A 66 -16.33 29.09 -4.80
C ALA A 66 -17.87 29.11 -4.90
N GLY A 67 -18.52 29.34 -3.78
CA GLY A 67 -19.97 29.48 -3.70
C GLY A 67 -20.79 28.19 -3.70
N TRP A 68 -20.16 27.01 -3.92
CA TRP A 68 -20.89 25.74 -3.94
C TRP A 68 -21.27 25.22 -2.56
N LEU A 69 -20.46 25.52 -1.55
CA LEU A 69 -20.62 25.04 -0.17
C LEU A 69 -20.62 26.23 0.77
N GLU A 70 -21.47 26.20 1.78
CA GLU A 70 -21.52 27.22 2.83
C GLU A 70 -20.32 27.11 3.77
N ARG A 71 -19.98 25.88 4.18
CA ARG A 71 -18.86 25.57 5.09
C ARG A 71 -17.66 25.00 4.34
N ALA A 72 -17.25 25.62 3.24
CA ALA A 72 -16.22 25.09 2.35
C ALA A 72 -14.90 24.74 3.06
N ALA A 73 -14.45 25.58 4.00
CA ALA A 73 -13.20 25.35 4.75
C ALA A 73 -13.24 24.08 5.61
N GLU A 74 -14.37 23.81 6.27
CA GLU A 74 -14.56 22.60 7.08
C GLU A 74 -14.54 21.34 6.19
N TRP A 75 -15.19 21.41 5.04
CA TRP A 75 -15.21 20.30 4.08
C TRP A 75 -13.83 20.04 3.46
N GLN A 76 -13.05 21.09 3.19
CA GLN A 76 -11.67 20.97 2.72
C GLN A 76 -10.77 20.28 3.74
N GLU A 77 -10.85 20.68 5.01
CA GLU A 77 -10.08 20.06 6.09
C GLU A 77 -10.47 18.60 6.28
N ARG A 78 -11.79 18.33 6.31
CA ARG A 78 -12.30 16.96 6.51
C ARG A 78 -11.94 16.04 5.37
N THR A 79 -12.07 16.45 4.12
CA THR A 79 -11.69 15.63 2.96
C THR A 79 -10.20 15.36 2.92
N ARG A 80 -9.36 16.32 3.32
CA ARG A 80 -7.92 16.13 3.45
C ARG A 80 -7.59 15.10 4.52
N ALA A 81 -8.19 15.22 5.71
CA ALA A 81 -7.97 14.26 6.79
C ALA A 81 -8.41 12.84 6.41
N ILE A 82 -9.49 12.70 5.63
CA ILE A 82 -9.93 11.39 5.10
C ILE A 82 -8.91 10.84 4.11
N GLU A 83 -8.41 11.67 3.18
CA GLU A 83 -7.42 11.26 2.17
C GLU A 83 -6.13 10.77 2.84
N ASP A 84 -5.64 11.49 3.86
CA ASP A 84 -4.45 11.11 4.62
C ASP A 84 -4.64 9.74 5.27
N ARG A 85 -5.74 9.51 5.99
CA ARG A 85 -6.04 8.23 6.65
C ARG A 85 -6.22 7.07 5.66
N LEU A 86 -6.87 7.32 4.51
CA LEU A 86 -7.01 6.32 3.46
C LEU A 86 -5.66 5.97 2.83
N SER A 87 -4.79 6.97 2.65
CA SER A 87 -3.43 6.78 2.13
C SER A 87 -2.59 5.95 3.09
N ASP A 88 -2.67 6.21 4.39
CA ASP A 88 -2.00 5.41 5.43
C ASP A 88 -2.50 3.96 5.42
N ALA A 89 -3.82 3.76 5.38
CA ALA A 89 -4.42 2.43 5.30
C ALA A 89 -4.00 1.69 4.02
N LEU A 90 -3.95 2.37 2.88
CA LEU A 90 -3.47 1.80 1.62
C LEU A 90 -1.99 1.41 1.71
N HIS A 91 -1.15 2.29 2.27
CA HIS A 91 0.27 2.00 2.48
C HIS A 91 0.47 0.75 3.34
N GLN A 92 -0.27 0.62 4.44
CA GLN A 92 -0.23 -0.58 5.29
C GLN A 92 -0.62 -1.84 4.52
N ARG A 93 -1.68 -1.79 3.69
CA ARG A 93 -2.13 -2.94 2.88
C ARG A 93 -1.11 -3.32 1.82
N LEU A 94 -0.48 -2.35 1.16
CA LEU A 94 0.57 -2.59 0.16
C LEU A 94 1.80 -3.22 0.80
N THR A 95 2.25 -2.70 1.94
CA THR A 95 3.38 -3.26 2.70
C THR A 95 3.08 -4.69 3.13
N GLN A 96 1.88 -4.94 3.67
CA GLN A 96 1.44 -6.28 4.06
C GLN A 96 1.48 -7.26 2.87
N ARG A 97 0.90 -6.86 1.74
CA ARG A 97 0.88 -7.70 0.53
C ARG A 97 2.29 -8.01 0.02
N PHE A 98 3.19 -7.02 0.10
CA PHE A 98 4.58 -7.20 -0.29
C PHE A 98 5.29 -8.24 0.61
N VAL A 99 5.14 -8.09 1.94
CA VAL A 99 5.73 -9.02 2.92
C VAL A 99 5.17 -10.42 2.75
N ASP A 100 3.84 -10.56 2.61
CA ASP A 100 3.18 -11.87 2.42
C ASP A 100 3.69 -12.58 1.15
N ARG A 101 3.83 -11.84 0.05
CA ARG A 101 4.34 -12.39 -1.22
C ARG A 101 5.79 -12.85 -1.09
N ARG A 102 6.64 -12.04 -0.47
CA ARG A 102 8.05 -12.35 -0.23
C ARG A 102 8.19 -13.60 0.64
N THR A 103 7.46 -13.66 1.74
CA THR A 103 7.49 -14.79 2.68
C THR A 103 7.01 -16.08 2.01
N ALA A 104 5.91 -16.02 1.25
CA ALA A 104 5.41 -17.18 0.51
C ALA A 104 6.44 -17.70 -0.50
N LEU A 105 7.14 -16.82 -1.22
CA LEU A 105 8.20 -17.19 -2.14
C LEU A 105 9.37 -17.86 -1.41
N LEU A 106 9.84 -17.29 -0.30
CA LEU A 106 10.93 -17.85 0.49
C LEU A 106 10.57 -19.20 1.08
N VAL A 107 9.38 -19.37 1.66
CA VAL A 107 8.91 -20.65 2.20
C VAL A 107 8.86 -21.73 1.12
N ARG A 108 8.37 -21.38 -0.08
CA ARG A 108 8.34 -22.30 -1.22
C ARG A 108 9.75 -22.73 -1.62
N LYS A 109 10.66 -21.79 -1.76
CA LYS A 109 12.03 -22.03 -2.21
C LYS A 109 12.87 -22.77 -1.16
N LEU A 110 12.68 -22.49 0.13
CA LEU A 110 13.37 -23.21 1.21
C LEU A 110 13.00 -24.69 1.28
N LYS A 111 11.82 -25.07 0.79
CA LYS A 111 11.38 -26.49 0.72
C LYS A 111 11.94 -27.27 -0.46
N LEU A 112 12.47 -26.58 -1.47
CA LEU A 112 13.04 -27.22 -2.64
C LEU A 112 14.51 -27.58 -2.38
N PRO A 113 14.98 -28.77 -2.86
CA PRO A 113 16.39 -29.17 -2.74
C PRO A 113 17.32 -28.41 -3.68
N GLU A 114 16.78 -27.61 -4.59
CA GLU A 114 17.53 -26.82 -5.56
C GLU A 114 18.40 -25.75 -4.89
N GLU A 115 19.52 -25.42 -5.53
CA GLU A 115 20.36 -24.31 -5.09
C GLU A 115 19.62 -22.99 -5.22
N LEU A 116 19.61 -22.23 -4.13
CA LEU A 116 19.03 -20.88 -4.11
C LEU A 116 19.98 -19.93 -4.85
N MET A 117 19.45 -19.13 -5.74
CA MET A 117 20.18 -17.99 -6.29
C MET A 117 20.37 -16.95 -5.19
N THR A 118 21.60 -16.87 -4.69
CA THR A 118 21.94 -16.00 -3.56
C THR A 118 22.99 -14.99 -3.98
N GLY A 119 22.86 -13.77 -3.50
CA GLY A 119 23.82 -12.70 -3.71
C GLY A 119 24.08 -11.92 -2.43
N VAL A 120 25.32 -11.53 -2.22
CA VAL A 120 25.71 -10.55 -1.21
C VAL A 120 26.45 -9.45 -1.95
N SER A 121 25.93 -8.22 -1.89
CA SER A 121 26.58 -7.06 -2.51
C SER A 121 27.77 -6.58 -1.69
N GLU A 122 28.61 -5.77 -2.29
CA GLU A 122 29.72 -5.09 -1.58
C GLU A 122 29.24 -4.21 -0.43
N THR A 123 28.01 -3.73 -0.50
CA THR A 123 27.36 -2.94 0.56
C THR A 123 26.73 -3.80 1.65
N GLY A 124 26.88 -5.14 1.58
CA GLY A 124 26.35 -6.08 2.57
C GLY A 124 24.87 -6.43 2.37
N GLU A 125 24.24 -6.06 1.26
CA GLU A 125 22.87 -6.45 0.97
C GLU A 125 22.80 -7.93 0.62
N VAL A 126 21.87 -8.65 1.28
CA VAL A 126 21.64 -10.07 1.05
C VAL A 126 20.37 -10.24 0.22
N THR A 127 20.52 -10.86 -0.95
CA THR A 127 19.40 -11.20 -1.84
C THR A 127 19.29 -12.71 -2.01
N VAL A 128 18.06 -13.20 -2.10
CA VAL A 128 17.75 -14.60 -2.41
C VAL A 128 16.66 -14.63 -3.47
N GLU A 129 16.90 -15.28 -4.60
CA GLU A 129 15.99 -15.35 -5.75
C GLU A 129 15.57 -13.95 -6.27
N GLY A 130 16.47 -12.97 -6.17
CA GLY A 130 16.19 -11.57 -6.53
C GLY A 130 15.44 -10.76 -5.48
N GLU A 131 15.00 -11.39 -4.39
CA GLU A 131 14.32 -10.69 -3.28
C GLU A 131 15.34 -10.27 -2.22
N ARG A 132 15.28 -9.02 -1.83
CA ARG A 132 16.13 -8.46 -0.77
C ARG A 132 15.64 -8.94 0.60
N LEU A 133 16.51 -9.58 1.37
CA LEU A 133 16.19 -10.12 2.69
C LEU A 133 16.60 -9.21 3.83
N GLY A 134 17.66 -8.43 3.63
CA GLY A 134 18.22 -7.56 4.64
C GLY A 134 19.67 -7.20 4.33
N ARG A 135 20.39 -6.78 5.36
CA ARG A 135 21.77 -6.33 5.25
C ARG A 135 22.66 -6.97 6.31
N ILE A 136 23.92 -7.20 5.95
CA ILE A 136 24.97 -7.58 6.90
C ILE A 136 25.66 -6.32 7.38
N GLU A 137 25.66 -6.12 8.69
CA GLU A 137 26.36 -5.04 9.38
C GLU A 137 27.43 -5.65 10.29
N GLY A 138 28.66 -5.68 9.82
CA GLY A 138 29.73 -6.44 10.48
C GLY A 138 29.43 -7.94 10.47
N PHE A 139 29.21 -8.54 11.63
CA PHE A 139 28.86 -9.96 11.81
C PHE A 139 27.36 -10.18 12.13
N ARG A 140 26.53 -9.15 12.00
CA ARG A 140 25.10 -9.25 12.30
C ARG A 140 24.30 -9.09 11.02
N PHE A 141 23.29 -9.93 10.84
CA PHE A 141 22.30 -9.79 9.81
C PHE A 141 21.12 -8.98 10.34
N ALA A 142 20.82 -7.84 9.68
CA ALA A 142 19.66 -7.01 9.93
C ALA A 142 18.60 -7.35 8.87
N PRO A 143 17.50 -8.05 9.23
CA PRO A 143 16.45 -8.39 8.29
C PRO A 143 15.69 -7.13 7.87
N GLU A 144 15.31 -7.05 6.60
CA GLU A 144 14.34 -6.07 6.12
C GLU A 144 12.94 -6.46 6.62
N ALA A 145 12.01 -5.48 6.65
CA ALA A 145 10.67 -5.60 7.24
C ALA A 145 10.10 -7.03 7.32
N ALA A 146 9.88 -7.50 8.53
CA ALA A 146 9.19 -8.76 8.83
C ALA A 146 7.83 -8.43 9.48
N ARG A 147 6.82 -9.24 9.20
CA ARG A 147 5.46 -9.07 9.72
C ARG A 147 5.37 -9.44 11.19
N ASP A 148 5.94 -10.59 11.49
CA ASP A 148 5.90 -11.20 12.82
C ASP A 148 7.16 -12.04 13.05
N GLU A 149 7.23 -12.67 14.21
CA GLU A 149 8.36 -13.52 14.60
C GLU A 149 8.55 -14.75 13.65
N SER A 150 7.46 -15.25 13.05
CA SER A 150 7.51 -16.37 12.11
C SER A 150 8.12 -15.95 10.78
N ASP A 151 7.74 -14.79 10.25
CA ASP A 151 8.33 -14.20 9.06
C ASP A 151 9.81 -13.89 9.28
N GLN A 152 10.17 -13.36 10.45
CA GLN A 152 11.55 -13.07 10.82
C GLN A 152 12.40 -14.35 10.84
N LYS A 153 11.88 -15.45 11.40
CA LYS A 153 12.54 -16.76 11.40
C LYS A 153 12.73 -17.30 9.98
N THR A 154 11.73 -17.13 9.11
CA THR A 154 11.79 -17.56 7.71
C THR A 154 12.85 -16.77 6.93
N VAL A 155 12.86 -15.45 7.06
CA VAL A 155 13.85 -14.56 6.44
C VAL A 155 15.26 -14.89 6.94
N LEU A 156 15.43 -15.08 8.26
CA LEU A 156 16.70 -15.44 8.86
C LEU A 156 17.20 -16.81 8.38
N SER A 157 16.32 -17.80 8.28
CA SER A 157 16.66 -19.14 7.79
C SER A 157 17.11 -19.08 6.31
N ALA A 158 16.43 -18.31 5.48
CA ALA A 158 16.82 -18.10 4.09
C ALA A 158 18.17 -17.40 3.96
N ALA A 159 18.38 -16.34 4.75
CA ALA A 159 19.66 -15.60 4.77
C ALA A 159 20.83 -16.47 5.23
N LEU A 160 20.65 -17.27 6.29
CA LEU A 160 21.69 -18.17 6.80
C LEU A 160 22.05 -19.25 5.76
N ARG A 161 21.05 -19.80 5.06
CA ARG A 161 21.29 -20.77 3.97
C ARG A 161 22.06 -20.13 2.82
N ALA A 162 21.67 -18.90 2.44
CA ALA A 162 22.35 -18.12 1.42
C ALA A 162 23.83 -17.85 1.77
N LEU A 163 24.08 -17.36 2.97
CA LEU A 163 25.41 -17.04 3.47
C LEU A 163 26.30 -18.29 3.54
N ARG A 164 25.75 -19.41 4.03
CA ARG A 164 26.48 -20.70 4.06
C ARG A 164 26.89 -21.15 2.66
N GLN A 165 26.01 -21.02 1.67
CA GLN A 165 26.30 -21.36 0.28
C GLN A 165 27.41 -20.49 -0.29
N GLN A 166 27.36 -19.18 -0.07
CA GLN A 166 28.39 -18.22 -0.51
C GLN A 166 29.76 -18.50 0.15
N LEU A 167 29.78 -18.83 1.44
CA LEU A 167 31.00 -19.21 2.13
C LEU A 167 31.62 -20.49 1.55
N LEU A 168 30.82 -21.51 1.29
CA LEU A 168 31.29 -22.76 0.70
C LEU A 168 31.86 -22.53 -0.72
N LEU A 169 31.26 -21.66 -1.53
CA LEU A 169 31.78 -21.29 -2.85
C LEU A 169 33.10 -20.51 -2.73
N ALA A 170 33.19 -19.57 -1.79
CA ALA A 170 34.39 -18.76 -1.57
C ALA A 170 35.58 -19.61 -1.06
N PHE A 171 35.32 -20.56 -0.15
CA PHE A 171 36.38 -21.46 0.39
C PHE A 171 36.64 -22.63 -0.52
N GLY A 172 35.66 -23.11 -1.31
CA GLY A 172 35.85 -24.19 -2.29
C GLY A 172 36.65 -23.79 -3.51
N ALA A 173 36.62 -22.52 -3.90
CA ALA A 173 37.40 -21.99 -5.01
C ALA A 173 38.88 -21.67 -4.64
N GLY A 174 39.22 -21.73 -3.36
CA GLY A 174 40.59 -21.44 -2.87
C GLY A 174 41.49 -22.67 -2.65
N VAL A 175 41.04 -23.86 -3.00
CA VAL A 175 41.78 -25.12 -2.86
C VAL A 175 41.91 -25.82 -4.23
N ALA A 176 42.49 -25.12 -5.21
CA ALA A 176 42.92 -25.68 -6.48
C ALA A 176 44.28 -25.11 -6.88
#